data_08dea17a0f842fc0166352dff32b502b
#
_entry.id   08dea17a0f842fc0166352dff32b502b
#
_cell.length_a   1.000
_cell.length_b   1.000
_cell.length_c   1.000
_cell.angle_alpha   90.00
_cell.angle_beta   90.00
_cell.angle_gamma   90.00
#
_symmetry.space_group_name_H-M   'P 1'
#
loop_
_entity.id
_entity.type
_entity.pdbx_description
1 polymer ?
#
loop_
_entity_poly.entity_id
_entity_poly.type
_entity_poly.pdbx_seq_one_letter_code
_entity_poly.pdbx_strand_id
1 'polypeptide(L)'
;MTKAGAYLPPKTAPREEYVIAAKRAGLKVIEDWKVDFVLHAAGRTVLSKRWMAQLRMIDHIVRAKRADLGGKSIFEQNLTGGYPEVTVIWDEDGVRMKARFDYLRTMGVIDVKTYQCPDDKPPVSHFLGQIATYAYDLQAAHYLRAWEELGKAIAESRVFGAVDQTWLKRVKLDAKPAWRWIAISSMGLPEVDFIDFDAPTALSAAHIQRQQAIETFKQYTARFGSDEPWVSMRGRIVADDASLDATGVARRMMGRGETTWTEA
;
A
#
# COMPACT_ATOMS: atom_id res chain seq x y z
N MET A 1 -37.29 11.11 -4.19
CA MET A 1 -36.11 10.99 -3.31
C MET A 1 -35.47 9.63 -3.53
N THR A 2 -34.18 9.58 -3.87
CA THR A 2 -33.42 8.34 -3.88
C THR A 2 -32.98 7.98 -2.46
N LYS A 3 -32.64 6.73 -2.19
CA LYS A 3 -32.14 6.23 -0.89
C LYS A 3 -30.92 7.04 -0.36
N ALA A 4 -30.29 7.86 -1.18
CA ALA A 4 -29.14 8.69 -0.83
C ALA A 4 -29.50 10.15 -0.49
N GLY A 5 -30.77 10.49 -0.35
CA GLY A 5 -31.22 11.86 -0.06
C GLY A 5 -31.02 12.87 -1.20
N ALA A 6 -30.79 12.41 -2.41
CA ALA A 6 -30.69 13.23 -3.59
C ALA A 6 -32.07 13.51 -4.19
N TYR A 7 -32.35 14.76 -4.55
CA TYR A 7 -33.55 15.16 -5.23
C TYR A 7 -33.30 15.21 -6.74
N LEU A 8 -34.13 14.49 -7.49
CA LEU A 8 -34.08 14.48 -8.95
C LEU A 8 -35.19 15.38 -9.50
N PRO A 9 -34.87 16.46 -10.23
CA PRO A 9 -35.90 17.27 -10.85
C PRO A 9 -36.60 16.48 -11.95
N PRO A 10 -37.95 16.59 -12.09
CA PRO A 10 -38.67 16.06 -13.25
C PRO A 10 -38.14 16.71 -14.53
N LYS A 11 -38.11 15.96 -15.62
CA LYS A 11 -37.61 16.42 -16.94
C LYS A 11 -38.29 17.67 -17.47
N THR A 12 -39.48 18.02 -16.94
CA THR A 12 -40.34 19.12 -17.39
C THR A 12 -40.25 20.40 -16.59
N ALA A 13 -39.48 20.41 -15.49
CA ALA A 13 -39.43 21.58 -14.63
C ALA A 13 -38.16 22.41 -14.86
N PRO A 14 -38.19 23.75 -14.69
CA PRO A 14 -37.02 24.60 -14.75
C PRO A 14 -35.97 24.15 -13.74
N ARG A 15 -34.76 23.92 -14.20
CA ARG A 15 -33.65 23.40 -13.40
C ARG A 15 -33.34 24.23 -12.17
N GLU A 16 -33.46 25.57 -12.27
CA GLU A 16 -33.17 26.49 -11.19
C GLU A 16 -34.11 26.35 -10.00
N GLU A 17 -35.39 26.18 -10.23
CA GLU A 17 -36.38 26.06 -9.15
C GLU A 17 -36.13 24.81 -8.30
N TYR A 18 -35.75 23.71 -8.92
CA TYR A 18 -35.42 22.48 -8.20
C TYR A 18 -34.12 22.57 -7.43
N VAL A 19 -33.10 23.26 -7.98
CA VAL A 19 -31.84 23.53 -7.29
C VAL A 19 -32.08 24.36 -6.04
N ILE A 20 -32.92 25.40 -6.14
CA ILE A 20 -33.27 26.27 -5.02
C ILE A 20 -34.06 25.49 -3.95
N ALA A 21 -35.06 24.71 -4.37
CA ALA A 21 -35.90 23.92 -3.48
C ALA A 21 -35.06 22.85 -2.74
N ALA A 22 -34.16 22.16 -3.45
CA ALA A 22 -33.28 21.16 -2.86
C ALA A 22 -32.28 21.78 -1.85
N LYS A 23 -31.70 22.93 -2.18
CA LYS A 23 -30.81 23.67 -1.25
C LYS A 23 -31.55 24.10 0.02
N ARG A 24 -32.77 24.61 -0.11
CA ARG A 24 -33.62 24.98 1.04
C ARG A 24 -33.97 23.78 1.93
N ALA A 25 -34.13 22.59 1.31
CA ALA A 25 -34.38 21.34 2.01
C ALA A 25 -33.10 20.64 2.54
N GLY A 26 -31.92 21.26 2.40
CA GLY A 26 -30.66 20.64 2.79
C GLY A 26 -30.25 19.44 1.92
N LEU A 27 -30.83 19.30 0.71
CA LEU A 27 -30.58 18.18 -0.19
C LEU A 27 -29.51 18.54 -1.23
N LYS A 28 -28.69 17.56 -1.58
CA LYS A 28 -27.72 17.68 -2.67
C LYS A 28 -28.37 17.36 -4.00
N VAL A 29 -28.32 18.31 -4.95
CA VAL A 29 -28.77 18.08 -6.32
C VAL A 29 -27.70 17.33 -7.10
N ILE A 30 -28.10 16.22 -7.73
CA ILE A 30 -27.23 15.40 -8.59
C ILE A 30 -27.86 15.41 -9.99
N GLU A 31 -27.04 15.59 -11.02
CA GLU A 31 -27.49 15.53 -12.41
C GLU A 31 -27.95 14.11 -12.79
N ASP A 32 -29.01 13.98 -13.59
CA ASP A 32 -29.64 12.68 -13.92
C ASP A 32 -28.63 11.64 -14.39
N TRP A 33 -27.72 12.00 -15.29
CA TRP A 33 -26.72 11.08 -15.79
C TRP A 33 -25.74 10.58 -14.69
N LYS A 34 -25.53 11.38 -13.63
CA LYS A 34 -24.72 10.96 -12.48
C LYS A 34 -25.44 9.97 -11.59
N VAL A 35 -26.77 10.09 -11.52
CA VAL A 35 -27.60 9.15 -10.76
C VAL A 35 -27.64 7.80 -11.46
N ASP A 36 -27.91 7.77 -12.76
CA ASP A 36 -27.86 6.54 -13.54
C ASP A 36 -26.49 5.88 -13.45
N PHE A 37 -25.42 6.67 -13.53
CA PHE A 37 -24.07 6.18 -13.39
C PHE A 37 -23.80 5.58 -12.00
N VAL A 38 -24.22 6.24 -10.92
CA VAL A 38 -24.05 5.76 -9.54
C VAL A 38 -24.86 4.49 -9.30
N LEU A 39 -26.09 4.41 -9.84
CA LEU A 39 -26.93 3.23 -9.73
C LEU A 39 -26.34 2.02 -10.49
N HIS A 40 -25.77 2.25 -11.67
CA HIS A 40 -25.11 1.21 -12.44
C HIS A 40 -23.73 0.84 -11.92
N ALA A 41 -23.11 1.73 -11.15
CA ALA A 41 -21.81 1.50 -10.51
C ALA A 41 -21.92 0.79 -9.15
N ALA A 42 -23.11 0.36 -8.74
CA ALA A 42 -23.34 -0.26 -7.43
C ALA A 42 -22.27 -1.32 -7.08
N GLY A 43 -21.51 -1.04 -6.02
CA GLY A 43 -20.39 -1.88 -5.58
C GLY A 43 -19.10 -1.79 -6.41
N ARG A 44 -19.02 -0.90 -7.41
CA ARG A 44 -17.82 -0.69 -8.24
C ARG A 44 -17.16 0.65 -7.91
N THR A 45 -15.82 0.68 -7.97
CA THR A 45 -15.07 1.93 -7.86
C THR A 45 -15.23 2.76 -9.13
N VAL A 46 -15.71 3.99 -8.98
CA VAL A 46 -15.91 4.92 -10.09
C VAL A 46 -14.61 5.70 -10.32
N LEU A 47 -14.04 5.56 -11.51
CA LEU A 47 -12.82 6.24 -11.91
C LEU A 47 -13.10 7.32 -12.96
N SER A 48 -12.37 8.44 -12.89
CA SER A 48 -12.38 9.43 -13.96
C SER A 48 -11.78 8.87 -15.26
N LYS A 49 -12.12 9.47 -16.41
CA LYS A 49 -11.52 9.09 -17.70
C LYS A 49 -9.99 9.15 -17.67
N ARG A 50 -9.42 10.14 -16.98
CA ARG A 50 -7.96 10.31 -16.82
C ARG A 50 -7.35 9.13 -16.06
N TRP A 51 -7.92 8.76 -14.92
CA TRP A 51 -7.46 7.62 -14.14
C TRP A 51 -7.59 6.30 -14.89
N MET A 52 -8.69 6.12 -15.62
CA MET A 52 -8.88 4.92 -16.44
C MET A 52 -7.85 4.83 -17.56
N ALA A 53 -7.52 5.95 -18.23
CA ALA A 53 -6.49 5.98 -19.25
C ALA A 53 -5.11 5.65 -18.68
N GLN A 54 -4.76 6.19 -17.51
CA GLN A 54 -3.52 5.90 -16.82
C GLN A 54 -3.41 4.42 -16.41
N LEU A 55 -4.47 3.84 -15.84
CA LEU A 55 -4.50 2.42 -15.49
C LEU A 55 -4.33 1.50 -16.71
N ARG A 56 -4.98 1.84 -17.84
CA ARG A 56 -4.81 1.10 -19.09
C ARG A 56 -3.37 1.18 -19.62
N MET A 57 -2.73 2.33 -19.47
CA MET A 57 -1.33 2.50 -19.86
C MET A 57 -0.42 1.65 -18.96
N ILE A 58 -0.63 1.66 -17.66
CA ILE A 58 0.10 0.81 -16.70
C ILE A 58 -0.08 -0.66 -17.04
N ASP A 59 -1.33 -1.11 -17.25
CA ASP A 59 -1.62 -2.50 -17.64
C ASP A 59 -0.90 -2.88 -18.94
N HIS A 60 -0.92 -1.98 -19.93
CA HIS A 60 -0.19 -2.19 -21.18
C HIS A 60 1.32 -2.36 -20.94
N ILE A 61 1.93 -1.48 -20.15
CA ILE A 61 3.36 -1.53 -19.83
C ILE A 61 3.71 -2.83 -19.10
N VAL A 62 2.93 -3.21 -18.09
CA VAL A 62 3.15 -4.45 -17.32
C VAL A 62 3.09 -5.68 -18.21
N ARG A 63 2.19 -5.69 -19.21
CA ARG A 63 2.05 -6.80 -20.16
C ARG A 63 3.09 -6.77 -21.27
N ALA A 64 3.58 -5.59 -21.65
CA ALA A 64 4.54 -5.42 -22.75
C ALA A 64 6.00 -5.47 -22.27
N LYS A 65 6.29 -4.86 -21.12
CA LYS A 65 7.67 -4.78 -20.59
C LYS A 65 8.19 -6.17 -20.24
N ARG A 66 9.39 -6.46 -20.70
CA ARG A 66 10.09 -7.70 -20.42
C ARG A 66 11.19 -7.43 -19.41
N ALA A 67 11.28 -8.30 -18.41
CA ALA A 67 12.27 -8.16 -17.33
C ALA A 67 13.68 -8.57 -17.78
N ASP A 68 13.75 -9.41 -18.81
CA ASP A 68 14.98 -9.91 -19.39
C ASP A 68 14.84 -10.09 -20.90
N LEU A 69 15.93 -10.44 -21.54
CA LEU A 69 15.97 -10.76 -22.98
C LEU A 69 15.27 -12.10 -23.32
N GLY A 70 14.84 -12.85 -22.31
CA GLY A 70 14.29 -14.21 -22.44
C GLY A 70 12.82 -14.32 -22.82
N GLY A 71 12.16 -13.24 -23.09
CA GLY A 71 10.91 -13.28 -23.82
C GLY A 71 9.61 -13.22 -22.99
N LYS A 72 9.57 -13.49 -21.69
CA LYS A 72 8.33 -13.37 -20.89
C LYS A 72 8.12 -11.97 -20.37
N SER A 73 6.87 -11.49 -20.48
CA SER A 73 6.51 -10.19 -19.92
C SER A 73 6.53 -10.22 -18.38
N ILE A 74 6.60 -9.05 -17.81
CA ILE A 74 6.45 -8.81 -16.39
C ILE A 74 5.22 -9.51 -15.83
N PHE A 75 4.09 -9.34 -16.50
CA PHE A 75 2.84 -9.98 -16.13
C PHE A 75 2.95 -11.50 -16.09
N GLU A 76 3.48 -12.11 -17.17
CA GLU A 76 3.63 -13.56 -17.26
C GLU A 76 4.58 -14.16 -16.23
N GLN A 77 5.64 -13.42 -15.88
CA GLN A 77 6.60 -13.90 -14.90
C GLN A 77 6.10 -13.77 -13.47
N ASN A 78 5.28 -12.77 -13.18
CA ASN A 78 5.01 -12.37 -11.80
C ASN A 78 3.55 -12.40 -11.41
N LEU A 79 2.64 -12.02 -12.28
CA LEU A 79 1.22 -11.88 -11.98
C LEU A 79 0.36 -12.99 -12.59
N THR A 80 0.98 -14.18 -12.81
CA THR A 80 0.26 -15.39 -13.23
C THR A 80 0.57 -16.55 -12.29
N GLY A 81 -0.38 -17.49 -12.20
CA GLY A 81 -0.22 -18.71 -11.40
C GLY A 81 -0.25 -18.51 -9.88
N GLY A 82 -0.69 -17.37 -9.41
CA GLY A 82 -0.93 -17.03 -8.02
C GLY A 82 -2.29 -16.42 -7.80
N TYR A 83 -2.50 -15.83 -6.61
CA TYR A 83 -3.78 -15.22 -6.22
C TYR A 83 -3.59 -13.83 -5.65
N PRO A 84 -4.40 -12.84 -6.08
CA PRO A 84 -4.38 -11.50 -5.51
C PRO A 84 -5.14 -11.45 -4.18
N GLU A 85 -4.82 -10.43 -3.38
CA GLU A 85 -5.57 -10.03 -2.19
C GLU A 85 -5.79 -11.15 -1.16
N VAL A 86 -4.78 -12.01 -0.98
CA VAL A 86 -4.84 -13.12 -0.02
C VAL A 86 -4.51 -12.63 1.37
N THR A 87 -5.45 -12.78 2.28
CA THR A 87 -5.30 -12.38 3.69
C THR A 87 -4.95 -13.58 4.56
N VAL A 88 -3.95 -13.42 5.40
CA VAL A 88 -3.53 -14.39 6.41
C VAL A 88 -3.71 -13.76 7.79
N ILE A 89 -4.29 -14.52 8.73
CA ILE A 89 -4.43 -14.13 10.13
C ILE A 89 -3.71 -15.15 10.99
N TRP A 90 -2.90 -14.68 11.93
CA TRP A 90 -2.21 -15.53 12.90
C TRP A 90 -2.15 -14.87 14.27
N ASP A 91 -1.78 -15.64 15.27
CA ASP A 91 -1.54 -15.12 16.61
C ASP A 91 -0.04 -15.21 16.91
N GLU A 92 0.54 -14.14 17.40
CA GLU A 92 1.95 -14.02 17.75
C GLU A 92 2.08 -13.30 19.09
N ASP A 93 2.70 -13.95 20.07
CA ASP A 93 2.91 -13.43 21.42
C ASP A 93 1.63 -12.87 22.08
N GLY A 94 0.48 -13.51 21.83
CA GLY A 94 -0.82 -13.08 22.32
C GLY A 94 -1.46 -11.93 21.55
N VAL A 95 -0.84 -11.48 20.47
CA VAL A 95 -1.39 -10.44 19.59
C VAL A 95 -1.90 -11.06 18.29
N ARG A 96 -3.14 -10.72 17.92
CA ARG A 96 -3.69 -11.14 16.63
C ARG A 96 -3.13 -10.28 15.51
N MET A 97 -2.43 -10.93 14.60
CA MET A 97 -1.75 -10.33 13.46
C MET A 97 -2.51 -10.60 12.16
N LYS A 98 -2.31 -9.73 11.18
CA LYS A 98 -2.93 -9.82 9.86
C LYS A 98 -1.96 -9.31 8.80
N ALA A 99 -1.83 -10.05 7.71
CA ALA A 99 -1.25 -9.55 6.47
C ALA A 99 -2.20 -9.81 5.30
N ARG A 100 -2.21 -8.90 4.32
CA ARG A 100 -2.92 -9.11 3.06
C ARG A 100 -1.92 -8.93 1.93
N PHE A 101 -1.56 -10.05 1.31
CA PHE A 101 -0.65 -10.07 0.17
C PHE A 101 -1.35 -9.48 -1.05
N ASP A 102 -0.74 -8.51 -1.71
CA ASP A 102 -1.27 -8.00 -2.97
C ASP A 102 -1.31 -9.11 -4.02
N TYR A 103 -0.26 -9.95 -4.05
CA TYR A 103 -0.26 -11.14 -4.88
C TYR A 103 0.59 -12.25 -4.24
N LEU A 104 -0.07 -13.36 -3.87
CA LEU A 104 0.57 -14.55 -3.32
C LEU A 104 0.96 -15.51 -4.44
N ARG A 105 2.21 -15.95 -4.44
CA ARG A 105 2.74 -16.97 -5.35
C ARG A 105 3.13 -18.24 -4.61
N THR A 106 3.42 -19.30 -5.37
CA THR A 106 3.86 -20.58 -4.78
C THR A 106 5.25 -20.52 -4.11
N MET A 107 6.04 -19.49 -4.38
CA MET A 107 7.41 -19.33 -3.86
C MET A 107 7.70 -17.92 -3.36
N GLY A 108 6.70 -17.14 -3.03
CA GLY A 108 6.92 -15.78 -2.53
C GLY A 108 5.73 -14.85 -2.67
N VAL A 109 5.98 -13.60 -2.37
CA VAL A 109 4.99 -12.53 -2.32
C VAL A 109 5.41 -11.41 -3.25
N ILE A 110 4.43 -10.85 -3.95
CA ILE A 110 4.59 -9.62 -4.71
C ILE A 110 3.73 -8.56 -4.07
N ASP A 111 4.29 -7.39 -3.88
CA ASP A 111 3.64 -6.21 -3.35
C ASP A 111 3.74 -5.08 -4.38
N VAL A 112 2.62 -4.42 -4.66
CA VAL A 112 2.53 -3.39 -5.70
C VAL A 112 2.59 -2.02 -5.04
N LYS A 113 3.55 -1.21 -5.46
CA LYS A 113 3.73 0.16 -4.97
C LYS A 113 3.58 1.17 -6.08
N THR A 114 2.74 2.16 -5.85
CA THR A 114 2.68 3.35 -6.71
C THR A 114 3.41 4.49 -6.02
N TYR A 115 4.18 5.27 -6.76
CA TYR A 115 4.93 6.39 -6.21
C TYR A 115 5.00 7.55 -7.20
N GLN A 116 5.28 8.73 -6.68
CA GLN A 116 5.55 9.92 -7.48
C GLN A 116 7.06 10.11 -7.56
N CYS A 117 7.60 10.18 -8.76
CA CYS A 117 9.00 10.46 -8.99
C CYS A 117 9.15 11.87 -9.56
N PRO A 118 9.92 12.75 -8.95
CA PRO A 118 10.31 14.02 -9.56
C PRO A 118 11.08 13.79 -10.85
N ASP A 119 10.89 14.66 -11.85
CA ASP A 119 11.47 14.53 -13.19
C ASP A 119 13.01 14.56 -13.22
N ASP A 120 13.63 15.06 -12.13
CA ASP A 120 15.07 15.18 -11.96
C ASP A 120 15.76 13.94 -11.39
N LYS A 121 15.00 12.88 -11.07
CA LYS A 121 15.53 11.66 -10.42
C LYS A 121 15.25 10.40 -11.20
N PRO A 122 16.22 9.48 -11.29
CA PRO A 122 15.96 8.15 -11.84
C PRO A 122 14.88 7.44 -11.00
N PRO A 123 13.81 6.92 -11.62
CA PRO A 123 12.68 6.33 -10.92
C PRO A 123 13.08 5.23 -9.92
N VAL A 124 13.93 4.29 -10.32
CA VAL A 124 14.41 3.21 -9.43
C VAL A 124 15.13 3.74 -8.21
N SER A 125 16.06 4.69 -8.39
CA SER A 125 16.81 5.29 -7.27
C SER A 125 15.89 6.03 -6.31
N HIS A 126 14.87 6.71 -6.84
CA HIS A 126 13.87 7.37 -6.01
C HIS A 126 13.05 6.36 -5.21
N PHE A 127 12.59 5.27 -5.84
CA PHE A 127 11.85 4.21 -5.15
C PHE A 127 12.68 3.54 -4.05
N LEU A 128 13.96 3.24 -4.30
CA LEU A 128 14.87 2.69 -3.28
C LEU A 128 14.98 3.60 -2.06
N GLY A 129 15.01 4.91 -2.26
CA GLY A 129 14.94 5.87 -1.16
C GLY A 129 13.62 5.84 -0.38
N GLN A 130 12.53 5.52 -1.05
CA GLN A 130 11.20 5.41 -0.41
C GLN A 130 11.07 4.18 0.48
N ILE A 131 11.83 3.11 0.24
CA ILE A 131 11.82 1.92 1.10
C ILE A 131 12.09 2.32 2.55
N ALA A 132 13.14 3.11 2.78
CA ALA A 132 13.46 3.60 4.14
C ALA A 132 12.48 4.69 4.62
N THR A 133 11.98 5.56 3.72
CA THR A 133 11.10 6.66 4.09
C THR A 133 9.74 6.17 4.57
N TYR A 134 9.19 5.14 3.93
CA TYR A 134 7.87 4.58 4.23
C TYR A 134 7.92 3.23 4.96
N ALA A 135 9.10 2.82 5.39
CA ALA A 135 9.32 1.54 6.09
C ALA A 135 8.77 0.33 5.31
N TYR A 136 9.01 0.27 3.98
CA TYR A 136 8.59 -0.87 3.16
C TYR A 136 9.35 -2.14 3.51
N ASP A 137 10.55 -2.04 4.05
CA ASP A 137 11.32 -3.12 4.65
C ASP A 137 10.62 -3.72 5.89
N LEU A 138 10.02 -2.87 6.74
CA LEU A 138 9.21 -3.32 7.87
C LEU A 138 7.95 -4.06 7.41
N GLN A 139 7.28 -3.56 6.34
CA GLN A 139 6.16 -4.27 5.73
C GLN A 139 6.61 -5.63 5.17
N ALA A 140 7.74 -5.68 4.46
CA ALA A 140 8.29 -6.92 3.94
C ALA A 140 8.57 -7.92 5.07
N ALA A 141 9.21 -7.50 6.16
CA ALA A 141 9.46 -8.34 7.34
C ALA A 141 8.16 -8.88 7.95
N HIS A 142 7.13 -8.03 8.06
CA HIS A 142 5.83 -8.45 8.59
C HIS A 142 5.13 -9.48 7.69
N TYR A 143 5.18 -9.29 6.38
CA TYR A 143 4.54 -10.18 5.42
C TYR A 143 5.32 -11.48 5.24
N LEU A 144 6.64 -11.45 5.31
CA LEU A 144 7.46 -12.67 5.33
C LEU A 144 7.21 -13.49 6.60
N ARG A 145 6.96 -12.84 7.74
CA ARG A 145 6.50 -13.53 8.95
C ARG A 145 5.12 -14.17 8.74
N ALA A 146 4.19 -13.51 8.05
CA ALA A 146 2.91 -14.10 7.67
C ALA A 146 3.08 -15.32 6.73
N TRP A 147 4.08 -15.31 5.86
CA TRP A 147 4.43 -16.49 5.04
C TRP A 147 4.87 -17.68 5.90
N GLU A 148 5.69 -17.46 6.91
CA GLU A 148 6.11 -18.51 7.85
C GLU A 148 4.91 -19.14 8.59
N GLU A 149 3.90 -18.33 8.91
CA GLU A 149 2.66 -18.76 9.55
C GLU A 149 1.62 -19.35 8.58
N LEU A 150 1.85 -19.22 7.26
CA LEU A 150 0.85 -19.57 6.25
C LEU A 150 0.43 -21.04 6.32
N GLY A 151 1.35 -21.95 6.57
CA GLY A 151 1.04 -23.38 6.70
C GLY A 151 0.07 -23.68 7.85
N LYS A 152 0.31 -23.09 9.01
CA LYS A 152 -0.57 -23.16 10.17
C LYS A 152 -1.92 -22.48 9.90
N ALA A 153 -1.89 -21.31 9.30
CA ALA A 153 -3.10 -20.57 8.93
C ALA A 153 -3.99 -21.34 7.94
N ILE A 154 -3.40 -22.08 6.98
CA ILE A 154 -4.14 -22.96 6.07
C ILE A 154 -4.82 -24.08 6.86
N ALA A 155 -4.09 -24.75 7.75
CA ALA A 155 -4.63 -25.84 8.56
C ALA A 155 -5.78 -25.39 9.48
N GLU A 156 -5.70 -24.16 9.97
CA GLU A 156 -6.70 -23.56 10.87
C GLU A 156 -7.79 -22.74 10.14
N SER A 157 -7.84 -22.82 8.81
CA SER A 157 -8.82 -22.07 7.98
C SER A 157 -8.78 -20.55 8.20
N ARG A 158 -7.59 -20.00 8.45
CA ARG A 158 -7.34 -18.57 8.69
C ARG A 158 -6.71 -17.86 7.49
N VAL A 159 -6.94 -18.40 6.29
CA VAL A 159 -6.56 -17.79 5.00
C VAL A 159 -7.84 -17.37 4.27
N PHE A 160 -7.91 -16.11 3.88
CA PHE A 160 -9.11 -15.49 3.30
C PHE A 160 -8.77 -14.84 1.95
N GLY A 161 -9.80 -14.71 1.11
CA GLY A 161 -9.69 -14.16 -0.24
C GLY A 161 -10.27 -15.13 -1.27
N ALA A 162 -10.24 -14.73 -2.54
CA ALA A 162 -10.71 -15.57 -3.65
C ALA A 162 -9.63 -16.59 -4.06
N VAL A 163 -9.02 -17.28 -3.07
CA VAL A 163 -7.94 -18.24 -3.27
C VAL A 163 -8.47 -19.68 -3.22
N ASP A 164 -8.03 -20.51 -4.18
CA ASP A 164 -8.36 -21.93 -4.22
C ASP A 164 -7.58 -22.71 -3.14
N GLN A 165 -8.29 -23.45 -2.32
CA GLN A 165 -7.71 -24.27 -1.23
C GLN A 165 -6.78 -25.36 -1.76
N THR A 166 -7.07 -25.92 -2.96
CA THR A 166 -6.22 -26.90 -3.60
C THR A 166 -4.92 -26.27 -4.10
N TRP A 167 -4.99 -25.04 -4.56
CA TRP A 167 -3.82 -24.28 -4.96
C TRP A 167 -2.92 -23.94 -3.76
N LEU A 168 -3.48 -23.60 -2.60
CA LEU A 168 -2.71 -23.31 -1.38
C LEU A 168 -1.77 -24.47 -1.00
N LYS A 169 -2.14 -25.72 -1.26
CA LYS A 169 -1.28 -26.91 -1.05
C LYS A 169 -0.04 -26.93 -1.94
N ARG A 170 0.02 -26.09 -2.97
CA ARG A 170 1.16 -25.98 -3.89
C ARG A 170 2.19 -24.95 -3.45
N VAL A 171 1.88 -24.17 -2.42
CA VAL A 171 2.80 -23.18 -1.86
C VAL A 171 3.96 -23.91 -1.19
N LYS A 172 5.18 -23.55 -1.56
CA LYS A 172 6.40 -24.18 -1.07
C LYS A 172 6.87 -23.52 0.21
N LEU A 173 6.24 -23.90 1.32
CA LEU A 173 6.46 -23.31 2.63
C LEU A 173 7.83 -23.64 3.24
N ASP A 174 8.49 -24.66 2.76
CA ASP A 174 9.83 -25.11 3.13
C ASP A 174 10.95 -24.30 2.43
N ALA A 175 10.61 -23.57 1.38
CA ALA A 175 11.56 -22.74 0.66
C ALA A 175 11.59 -21.30 1.21
N LYS A 176 12.78 -20.65 1.17
CA LYS A 176 12.90 -19.23 1.46
C LYS A 176 12.01 -18.45 0.47
N PRO A 177 11.01 -17.70 0.95
CA PRO A 177 10.14 -16.94 0.07
C PRO A 177 10.89 -15.79 -0.61
N ALA A 178 10.59 -15.56 -1.88
CA ALA A 178 10.99 -14.34 -2.55
C ALA A 178 10.06 -13.19 -2.15
N TRP A 179 10.64 -12.02 -1.87
CA TRP A 179 9.90 -10.78 -1.76
C TRP A 179 10.23 -9.88 -2.95
N ARG A 180 9.20 -9.39 -3.61
CA ARG A 180 9.36 -8.52 -4.79
C ARG A 180 8.39 -7.37 -4.77
N TRP A 181 8.88 -6.17 -5.08
CA TRP A 181 8.02 -5.05 -5.41
C TRP A 181 7.81 -4.91 -6.92
N ILE A 182 6.58 -4.61 -7.30
CA ILE A 182 6.28 -3.99 -8.58
C ILE A 182 6.12 -2.51 -8.30
N ALA A 183 7.13 -1.72 -8.64
CA ALA A 183 7.16 -0.28 -8.41
C ALA A 183 6.67 0.46 -9.67
N ILE A 184 5.62 1.27 -9.52
CA ILE A 184 4.95 1.97 -10.60
C ILE A 184 5.07 3.47 -10.36
N SER A 185 5.85 4.15 -11.20
CA SER A 185 5.87 5.62 -11.20
C SER A 185 4.57 6.14 -11.81
N SER A 186 3.88 7.04 -11.08
CA SER A 186 2.58 7.59 -11.49
C SER A 186 2.66 9.01 -12.07
N MET A 187 3.85 9.61 -12.16
CA MET A 187 4.08 10.92 -12.79
C MET A 187 4.60 10.74 -14.22
N GLY A 188 4.18 11.63 -15.11
CA GLY A 188 4.58 11.58 -16.51
C GLY A 188 4.11 10.33 -17.24
N LEU A 189 4.97 9.72 -18.02
CA LEU A 189 4.79 8.38 -18.57
C LEU A 189 5.02 7.37 -17.44
N PRO A 190 4.07 6.48 -17.15
CA PRO A 190 4.26 5.48 -16.11
C PRO A 190 5.46 4.59 -16.41
N GLU A 191 6.33 4.42 -15.44
CA GLU A 191 7.38 3.41 -15.47
C GLU A 191 7.05 2.31 -14.48
N VAL A 192 7.38 1.08 -14.86
CA VAL A 192 7.13 -0.11 -14.04
C VAL A 192 8.42 -0.87 -13.89
N ASP A 193 8.86 -1.06 -12.66
CA ASP A 193 10.08 -1.79 -12.35
C ASP A 193 9.81 -2.95 -11.40
N PHE A 194 10.68 -3.97 -11.50
CA PHE A 194 10.72 -5.08 -10.55
C PHE A 194 11.92 -4.93 -9.66
N ILE A 195 11.68 -5.09 -8.38
CA ILE A 195 12.72 -4.96 -7.39
C ILE A 195 12.63 -6.16 -6.47
N ASP A 196 13.55 -7.09 -6.61
CA ASP A 196 13.73 -8.17 -5.66
C ASP A 196 14.39 -7.61 -4.39
N PHE A 197 13.79 -7.88 -3.24
CA PHE A 197 14.34 -7.46 -1.96
C PHE A 197 15.19 -8.60 -1.36
N ASP A 198 16.47 -8.58 -1.68
CA ASP A 198 17.46 -9.47 -1.10
C ASP A 198 18.48 -8.66 -0.29
N ALA A 199 18.04 -8.14 0.84
CA ALA A 199 18.83 -7.30 1.73
C ALA A 199 18.73 -7.85 3.18
N PRO A 200 19.48 -8.93 3.51
CA PRO A 200 19.33 -9.64 4.78
C PRO A 200 19.59 -8.75 6.00
N THR A 201 20.51 -7.80 5.92
CA THR A 201 20.78 -6.86 7.03
C THR A 201 19.60 -5.92 7.28
N ALA A 202 19.04 -5.33 6.22
CA ALA A 202 17.86 -4.47 6.34
C ALA A 202 16.65 -5.25 6.85
N LEU A 203 16.44 -6.46 6.34
CA LEU A 203 15.37 -7.34 6.78
C LEU A 203 15.51 -7.74 8.25
N SER A 204 16.72 -8.04 8.71
CA SER A 204 17.00 -8.34 10.13
C SER A 204 16.68 -7.14 11.03
N ALA A 205 17.09 -5.93 10.64
CA ALA A 205 16.76 -4.70 11.36
C ALA A 205 15.26 -4.45 11.41
N ALA A 206 14.56 -4.69 10.30
CA ALA A 206 13.11 -4.56 10.21
C ALA A 206 12.38 -5.59 11.10
N HIS A 207 12.88 -6.83 11.22
CA HIS A 207 12.34 -7.80 12.17
C HIS A 207 12.46 -7.33 13.61
N ILE A 208 13.59 -6.76 14.01
CA ILE A 208 13.77 -6.19 15.36
C ILE A 208 12.76 -5.06 15.60
N GLN A 209 12.62 -4.13 14.66
CA GLN A 209 11.63 -3.05 14.77
C GLN A 209 10.20 -3.57 14.87
N ARG A 210 9.88 -4.61 14.12
CA ARG A 210 8.58 -5.27 14.17
C ARG A 210 8.30 -5.86 15.57
N GLN A 211 9.27 -6.54 16.17
CA GLN A 211 9.14 -7.07 17.53
C GLN A 211 8.95 -5.94 18.57
N GLN A 212 9.71 -4.87 18.45
CA GLN A 212 9.54 -3.69 19.31
C GLN A 212 8.15 -3.07 19.18
N ALA A 213 7.59 -3.04 17.96
CA ALA A 213 6.23 -2.57 17.74
C ALA A 213 5.17 -3.46 18.41
N ILE A 214 5.34 -4.79 18.37
CA ILE A 214 4.47 -5.76 19.07
C ILE A 214 4.53 -5.55 20.59
N GLU A 215 5.71 -5.43 21.16
CA GLU A 215 5.87 -5.18 22.60
C GLU A 215 5.25 -3.83 23.00
N THR A 216 5.45 -2.79 22.20
CA THR A 216 4.79 -1.49 22.42
C THR A 216 3.28 -1.62 22.39
N PHE A 217 2.73 -2.34 21.42
CA PHE A 217 1.29 -2.61 21.31
C PHE A 217 0.76 -3.30 22.58
N LYS A 218 1.45 -4.34 23.05
CA LYS A 218 1.08 -5.08 24.28
C LYS A 218 1.06 -4.18 25.50
N GLN A 219 2.09 -3.34 25.66
CA GLN A 219 2.18 -2.38 26.76
C GLN A 219 1.02 -1.38 26.75
N TYR A 220 0.68 -0.84 25.58
CA TYR A 220 -0.42 0.11 25.45
C TYR A 220 -1.76 -0.57 25.68
N THR A 221 -1.96 -1.77 25.13
CA THR A 221 -3.19 -2.55 25.36
C THR A 221 -3.37 -2.91 26.83
N ALA A 222 -2.30 -3.32 27.50
CA ALA A 222 -2.36 -3.64 28.94
C ALA A 222 -2.68 -2.42 29.79
N ARG A 223 -2.21 -1.24 29.40
CA ARG A 223 -2.42 0.00 30.17
C ARG A 223 -3.75 0.67 29.89
N PHE A 224 -4.22 0.70 28.67
CA PHE A 224 -5.37 1.49 28.23
C PHE A 224 -6.56 0.64 27.79
N GLY A 225 -6.36 -0.67 27.57
CA GLY A 225 -7.35 -1.53 26.92
C GLY A 225 -7.36 -1.36 25.41
N SER A 226 -8.26 -2.10 24.75
CA SER A 226 -8.44 -2.05 23.28
C SER A 226 -9.39 -0.94 22.83
N ASP A 227 -10.29 -0.50 23.72
CA ASP A 227 -11.44 0.33 23.36
C ASP A 227 -11.28 1.80 23.78
N GLU A 228 -10.25 2.11 24.58
CA GLU A 228 -9.97 3.46 25.04
C GLU A 228 -8.90 4.14 24.17
N PRO A 229 -8.97 5.47 24.00
CA PRO A 229 -7.95 6.21 23.28
C PRO A 229 -6.56 6.07 23.93
N TRP A 230 -5.58 5.68 23.14
CA TRP A 230 -4.21 5.59 23.63
C TRP A 230 -3.53 6.96 23.64
N VAL A 231 -2.91 7.27 24.77
CA VAL A 231 -2.09 8.48 24.91
C VAL A 231 -0.62 8.11 24.96
N SER A 232 0.23 8.98 24.44
CA SER A 232 1.68 8.74 24.44
C SER A 232 2.18 8.55 25.87
N MET A 233 2.86 7.43 26.11
CA MET A 233 3.57 7.17 27.36
C MET A 233 4.96 7.81 27.40
N ARG A 234 5.39 8.44 26.31
CA ARG A 234 6.66 9.13 26.26
C ARG A 234 6.59 10.41 27.07
N GLY A 235 7.55 10.60 27.94
CA GLY A 235 7.76 11.86 28.64
C GLY A 235 8.26 12.96 27.70
N ARG A 236 8.81 14.04 28.27
CA ARG A 236 9.44 15.11 27.51
C ARG A 236 10.60 14.53 26.68
N ILE A 237 10.54 14.74 25.36
CA ILE A 237 11.63 14.38 24.45
C ILE A 237 12.50 15.62 24.30
N VAL A 238 13.79 15.48 24.59
CA VAL A 238 14.80 16.50 24.29
C VAL A 238 15.50 16.05 23.02
N ALA A 239 15.42 16.85 21.97
CA ALA A 239 16.20 16.65 20.77
C ALA A 239 17.60 17.22 21.01
N ASP A 240 18.52 16.38 21.42
CA ASP A 240 19.94 16.69 21.57
C ASP A 240 20.73 16.27 20.32
N ASP A 241 22.00 16.63 20.27
CA ASP A 241 22.87 16.34 19.12
C ASP A 241 22.96 14.83 18.85
N ALA A 242 22.99 14.00 19.88
CA ALA A 242 23.08 12.55 19.73
C ALA A 242 21.80 11.96 19.10
N SER A 243 20.62 12.43 19.53
CA SER A 243 19.35 12.00 18.96
C SER A 243 19.16 12.51 17.53
N LEU A 244 19.65 13.71 17.21
CA LEU A 244 19.61 14.26 15.87
C LEU A 244 20.61 13.57 14.93
N ASP A 245 21.79 13.22 15.43
CA ASP A 245 22.81 12.49 14.64
C ASP A 245 22.34 11.07 14.30
N ALA A 246 21.71 10.37 15.23
CA ALA A 246 21.12 9.05 15.00
C ALA A 246 20.09 9.05 13.86
N THR A 247 19.40 10.17 13.64
CA THR A 247 18.42 10.32 12.53
C THR A 247 19.05 10.87 11.25
N GLY A 248 20.34 11.21 11.25
CA GLY A 248 21.03 11.85 10.13
C GLY A 248 20.60 13.30 9.90
N VAL A 249 19.86 13.92 10.83
CA VAL A 249 19.47 15.32 10.73
C VAL A 249 20.69 16.22 10.89
N ALA A 250 21.59 15.93 11.84
CA ALA A 250 22.80 16.68 12.05
C ALA A 250 23.68 16.73 10.80
N ARG A 251 23.90 15.61 10.12
CA ARG A 251 24.65 15.57 8.84
C ARG A 251 24.00 16.42 7.75
N ARG A 252 22.66 16.44 7.66
CA ARG A 252 21.96 17.27 6.67
C ARG A 252 22.07 18.76 6.99
N MET A 253 22.13 19.12 8.26
CA MET A 253 22.29 20.51 8.67
C MET A 253 23.73 20.99 8.44
N MET A 254 24.74 20.17 8.75
CA MET A 254 26.15 20.49 8.50
C MET A 254 26.47 20.58 7.00
N GLY A 255 25.92 19.70 6.15
CA GLY A 255 26.12 19.76 4.70
C GLY A 255 25.45 20.95 3.99
N ARG A 256 24.61 21.73 4.68
CA ARG A 256 24.08 23.00 4.18
C ARG A 256 24.93 24.22 4.55
N GLY A 257 25.95 24.04 5.39
CA GLY A 257 26.82 25.12 5.88
C GLY A 257 28.03 25.42 5.00
N GLU A 258 28.34 24.61 4.00
CA GLU A 258 29.47 24.84 3.07
C GLU A 258 29.03 25.41 1.71
N THR A 259 28.15 26.38 1.68
CA THR A 259 28.11 27.31 0.57
C THR A 259 29.09 28.43 0.87
N THR A 260 30.35 28.25 0.49
CA THR A 260 31.32 29.31 0.38
C THR A 260 30.78 30.38 -0.55
N TRP A 261 30.38 31.49 0.04
CA TRP A 261 30.19 32.73 -0.69
C TRP A 261 31.59 33.21 -1.11
N THR A 262 32.02 32.90 -2.30
CA THR A 262 33.13 33.62 -2.93
C THR A 262 32.54 34.97 -3.36
N GLU A 263 32.91 36.00 -2.63
CA GLU A 263 32.72 37.39 -3.05
C GLU A 263 33.47 37.59 -4.39
N ALA A 264 32.73 38.08 -5.38
CA ALA A 264 33.29 38.67 -6.61
C ALA A 264 32.83 40.13 -6.67
#